data_67a7746ac1be37cdb27cd73a8d478090
#
_entry.id   67a7746ac1be37cdb27cd73a8d478090
#
_cell.length_a   1.000
_cell.length_b   1.000
_cell.length_c   1.000
_cell.angle_alpha   90.00
_cell.angle_beta   90.00
_cell.angle_gamma   90.00
#
_symmetry.space_group_name_H-M   'P 1'
#
loop_
_entity.id
_entity.type
_entity.pdbx_description
1 polymer ?
#
loop_
_entity_poly.entity_id
_entity_poly.type
_entity_poly.pdbx_seq_one_letter_code
_entity_poly.pdbx_strand_id
1 'polypeptide(L)'
;MNKFAVVEKQFEYKGHDCICIFGCLGYRCGYVSVDDNKEFNEYDIECHCGLSFSGTLPYDYGQKETYYIGFDCGHICDGNDYNLALKYGLIDEKRFNELLEMQILSPTFLQPVRSLEYVEEQCKKIVDQLEKENESNE
;
A
#
# COMPACT_ATOMS: atom_id res chain seq x y z
N MET A 1 -16.65 11.37 -10.33
CA MET A 1 -15.41 10.61 -10.60
C MET A 1 -15.36 9.38 -9.74
N ASN A 2 -15.08 8.24 -10.36
CA ASN A 2 -14.93 6.99 -9.61
C ASN A 2 -13.57 6.99 -8.90
N LYS A 3 -13.59 7.01 -7.58
CA LYS A 3 -12.39 6.84 -6.79
C LYS A 3 -12.13 5.34 -6.60
N PHE A 4 -10.91 4.93 -6.82
CA PHE A 4 -10.49 3.56 -6.51
C PHE A 4 -9.76 3.46 -5.18
N ALA A 5 -9.26 4.58 -4.68
CA ALA A 5 -8.49 4.62 -3.44
C ALA A 5 -8.53 6.01 -2.81
N VAL A 6 -8.24 6.04 -1.51
CA VAL A 6 -8.11 7.28 -0.73
C VAL A 6 -6.69 7.30 -0.16
N VAL A 7 -6.01 8.45 -0.27
CA VAL A 7 -4.73 8.65 0.42
C VAL A 7 -5.06 8.91 1.90
N GLU A 8 -4.67 7.99 2.77
CA GLU A 8 -4.90 8.15 4.20
C GLU A 8 -3.75 8.91 4.86
N LYS A 9 -2.55 8.78 4.34
CA LYS A 9 -1.40 9.50 4.86
C LYS A 9 -0.31 9.60 3.81
N GLN A 10 0.34 10.77 3.77
CA GLN A 10 1.52 11.01 2.96
C GLN A 10 2.54 11.69 3.86
N PHE A 11 3.78 11.22 3.84
CA PHE A 11 4.83 11.77 4.70
C PHE A 11 6.19 11.56 4.06
N GLU A 12 7.17 12.33 4.52
CA GLU A 12 8.55 12.18 4.09
C GLU A 12 9.34 11.48 5.19
N TYR A 13 10.17 10.51 4.81
CA TYR A 13 11.02 9.78 5.74
C TYR A 13 12.39 9.56 5.08
N LYS A 14 13.44 10.11 5.70
CA LYS A 14 14.82 10.03 5.20
C LYS A 14 14.96 10.43 3.73
N GLY A 15 14.21 11.46 3.32
CA GLY A 15 14.25 11.97 1.95
C GLY A 15 13.36 11.23 0.96
N HIS A 16 12.60 10.22 1.40
CA HIS A 16 11.68 9.48 0.55
C HIS A 16 10.24 9.91 0.83
N ASP A 17 9.47 10.10 -0.24
CA ASP A 17 8.03 10.32 -0.13
C ASP A 17 7.36 8.98 0.12
N CYS A 18 6.54 8.91 1.17
CA CYS A 18 5.82 7.69 1.54
C CYS A 18 4.33 7.96 1.47
N ILE A 19 3.60 7.07 0.81
CA ILE A 19 2.16 7.23 0.60
C ILE A 19 1.45 5.96 1.06
N CYS A 20 0.45 6.14 1.93
CA CYS A 20 -0.40 5.04 2.40
C CYS A 20 -1.80 5.27 1.86
N ILE A 21 -2.33 4.30 1.13
CA ILE A 21 -3.68 4.38 0.56
C ILE A 21 -4.56 3.26 1.09
N PHE A 22 -5.88 3.51 1.05
CA PHE A 22 -6.92 2.51 1.31
C PHE A 22 -7.72 2.35 0.02
N GLY A 23 -7.82 1.14 -0.47
CA GLY A 23 -8.46 0.86 -1.76
C GLY A 23 -9.88 0.33 -1.65
N CYS A 24 -10.56 0.31 -2.79
CA CYS A 24 -11.96 -0.12 -2.89
C CYS A 24 -12.18 -1.60 -2.55
N LEU A 25 -11.13 -2.41 -2.54
CA LEU A 25 -11.21 -3.82 -2.14
C LEU A 25 -11.04 -4.02 -0.62
N GLY A 26 -10.94 -2.92 0.15
CA GLY A 26 -10.96 -2.99 1.60
C GLY A 26 -9.62 -3.28 2.25
N TYR A 27 -8.51 -3.04 1.57
CA TYR A 27 -7.18 -3.19 2.15
C TYR A 27 -6.28 -2.01 1.79
N ARG A 28 -5.18 -1.91 2.51
CA ARG A 28 -4.22 -0.81 2.34
C ARG A 28 -3.02 -1.20 1.50
N CYS A 29 -2.42 -0.18 0.88
CA CYS A 29 -1.18 -0.31 0.14
C CYS A 29 -0.22 0.79 0.60
N GLY A 30 1.08 0.50 0.53
CA GLY A 30 2.10 1.50 0.84
C GLY A 30 3.05 1.66 -0.33
N TYR A 31 3.50 2.90 -0.55
CA TYR A 31 4.42 3.25 -1.63
C TYR A 31 5.53 4.14 -1.10
N VAL A 32 6.73 3.92 -1.63
CA VAL A 32 7.93 4.68 -1.25
C VAL A 32 8.60 5.16 -2.53
N SER A 33 8.90 6.45 -2.60
CA SER A 33 9.60 7.02 -3.76
C SER A 33 11.05 6.52 -3.81
N VAL A 34 11.54 6.24 -5.00
CA VAL A 34 12.90 5.81 -5.23
C VAL A 34 13.50 6.60 -6.38
N ASP A 35 14.83 6.73 -6.37
CA ASP A 35 15.56 7.30 -7.49
C ASP A 35 15.71 6.20 -8.54
N ASP A 36 15.17 6.42 -9.73
CA ASP A 36 15.20 5.46 -10.83
C ASP A 36 16.64 5.20 -11.34
N ASN A 37 17.59 6.06 -10.97
CA ASN A 37 19.00 5.88 -11.32
C ASN A 37 19.77 5.01 -10.32
N LYS A 38 19.15 4.66 -9.18
CA LYS A 38 19.80 3.81 -8.18
C LYS A 38 19.45 2.36 -8.42
N GLU A 39 20.46 1.53 -8.40
CA GLU A 39 20.28 0.08 -8.52
C GLU A 39 20.04 -0.53 -7.14
N PHE A 40 18.99 -1.31 -7.04
CA PHE A 40 18.72 -2.14 -5.87
C PHE A 40 17.98 -3.39 -6.35
N ASN A 41 18.13 -4.45 -5.59
CA ASN A 41 17.43 -5.70 -5.92
C ASN A 41 16.10 -5.72 -5.16
N GLU A 42 15.00 -5.63 -5.90
CA GLU A 42 13.66 -5.65 -5.32
C GLU A 42 13.40 -6.90 -4.47
N TYR A 43 14.00 -8.02 -4.83
CA TYR A 43 13.82 -9.28 -4.10
C TYR A 43 14.54 -9.28 -2.74
N ASP A 44 15.50 -8.37 -2.53
CA ASP A 44 16.21 -8.26 -1.26
C ASP A 44 15.51 -7.32 -0.28
N ILE A 45 14.48 -6.58 -0.73
CA ILE A 45 13.72 -5.68 0.13
C ILE A 45 12.66 -6.49 0.88
N GLU A 46 12.74 -6.47 2.20
CA GLU A 46 11.77 -7.15 3.06
C GLU A 46 10.65 -6.19 3.48
N CYS A 47 9.42 -6.57 3.21
CA CYS A 47 8.23 -5.88 3.66
C CYS A 47 7.06 -6.86 3.63
N HIS A 48 5.87 -6.38 3.99
CA HIS A 48 4.66 -7.22 4.03
C HIS A 48 4.47 -8.00 2.72
N CYS A 49 4.68 -9.28 2.73
CA CYS A 49 4.57 -10.20 1.58
C CYS A 49 5.45 -9.81 0.37
N GLY A 50 6.48 -8.98 0.58
CA GLY A 50 7.38 -8.54 -0.47
C GLY A 50 6.85 -7.38 -1.31
N LEU A 51 7.72 -6.81 -2.14
CA LEU A 51 7.32 -5.74 -3.06
C LEU A 51 6.45 -6.31 -4.18
N SER A 52 5.35 -5.64 -4.48
CA SER A 52 4.41 -6.05 -5.52
C SER A 52 4.19 -4.99 -6.59
N PHE A 53 4.79 -3.81 -6.43
CA PHE A 53 4.59 -2.68 -7.35
C PHE A 53 5.91 -1.95 -7.59
N SER A 54 6.12 -1.54 -8.85
CA SER A 54 7.16 -0.57 -9.20
C SER A 54 6.66 0.24 -10.40
N GLY A 55 6.82 1.56 -10.33
CA GLY A 55 6.37 2.45 -11.39
C GLY A 55 5.94 3.81 -10.89
N THR A 56 5.24 4.56 -11.74
CA THR A 56 4.68 5.84 -11.38
C THR A 56 3.24 5.65 -10.88
N LEU A 57 2.83 6.52 -9.94
CA LEU A 57 1.48 6.48 -9.39
C LEU A 57 0.57 7.47 -10.15
N PRO A 58 -0.77 7.25 -10.12
CA PRO A 58 -1.71 8.22 -10.65
C PRO A 58 -1.56 9.60 -10.01
N TYR A 59 -1.90 10.66 -10.74
CA TYR A 59 -1.77 12.05 -10.27
C TYR A 59 -2.51 12.32 -8.96
N ASP A 60 -3.57 11.58 -8.70
CA ASP A 60 -4.42 11.82 -7.54
C ASP A 60 -3.71 11.54 -6.22
N TYR A 61 -2.66 10.72 -6.22
CA TYR A 61 -1.98 10.39 -4.98
C TYR A 61 -0.47 10.23 -5.08
N GLY A 62 0.13 10.23 -6.25
CA GLY A 62 1.58 10.20 -6.41
C GLY A 62 2.12 11.55 -6.86
N GLN A 63 3.40 11.79 -6.62
CA GLN A 63 4.08 12.94 -7.21
C GLN A 63 4.32 12.66 -8.70
N LYS A 64 4.13 13.70 -9.51
CA LYS A 64 4.29 13.59 -10.96
C LYS A 64 5.73 13.19 -11.32
N GLU A 65 5.85 12.26 -12.25
CA GLU A 65 7.14 11.80 -12.79
C GLU A 65 8.07 11.15 -11.74
N THR A 66 7.52 10.79 -10.59
CA THR A 66 8.27 10.14 -9.52
C THR A 66 8.04 8.63 -9.59
N TYR A 67 9.13 7.88 -9.44
CA TYR A 67 9.09 6.43 -9.43
C TYR A 67 8.90 5.92 -8.01
N TYR A 68 8.00 4.99 -7.83
CA TYR A 68 7.68 4.39 -6.52
C TYR A 68 7.83 2.89 -6.57
N ILE A 69 8.19 2.32 -5.43
CA ILE A 69 8.04 0.88 -5.17
C ILE A 69 7.01 0.73 -4.07
N GLY A 70 6.32 -0.39 -4.04
CA GLY A 70 5.24 -0.56 -3.07
C GLY A 70 4.83 -2.00 -2.82
N PHE A 71 3.92 -2.13 -1.88
CA PHE A 71 3.35 -3.40 -1.45
C PHE A 71 1.87 -3.23 -1.18
N ASP A 72 1.14 -4.33 -1.19
CA ASP A 72 -0.27 -4.34 -0.83
C ASP A 72 -0.53 -5.29 0.34
N CYS A 73 -1.60 -5.01 1.08
CA CYS A 73 -2.07 -5.84 2.19
C CYS A 73 -3.33 -6.60 1.80
N GLY A 74 -3.36 -7.14 0.58
CA GLY A 74 -4.48 -7.90 0.02
C GLY A 74 -4.15 -9.37 -0.23
N HIS A 75 -3.38 -9.99 0.67
CA HIS A 75 -2.96 -11.39 0.55
C HIS A 75 -3.86 -12.30 1.38
N ILE A 76 -3.65 -13.62 1.27
CA ILE A 76 -4.47 -14.61 1.96
C ILE A 76 -4.43 -14.46 3.49
N CYS A 77 -3.36 -13.88 4.03
CA CYS A 77 -3.20 -13.60 5.46
C CYS A 77 -3.79 -12.25 5.89
N ASP A 78 -4.41 -11.52 4.97
CA ASP A 78 -4.94 -10.19 5.22
C ASP A 78 -6.45 -10.16 5.12
N GLY A 79 -7.09 -9.36 6.00
CA GLY A 79 -8.52 -9.14 5.97
C GLY A 79 -8.91 -7.94 5.10
N ASN A 80 -10.21 -7.76 4.94
CA ASN A 80 -10.79 -6.69 4.14
C ASN A 80 -11.80 -5.92 4.99
N ASP A 81 -11.70 -4.59 4.97
CA ASP A 81 -12.62 -3.72 5.70
C ASP A 81 -13.57 -3.03 4.72
N TYR A 82 -14.66 -3.71 4.40
CA TYR A 82 -15.65 -3.17 3.46
C TYR A 82 -16.47 -2.05 4.09
N ASN A 83 -16.60 -2.01 5.42
CA ASN A 83 -17.26 -0.91 6.12
C ASN A 83 -16.51 0.40 5.88
N LEU A 84 -15.19 0.37 5.99
CA LEU A 84 -14.38 1.55 5.75
C LEU A 84 -14.42 1.96 4.27
N ALA A 85 -14.40 1.00 3.35
CA ALA A 85 -14.54 1.27 1.92
C ALA A 85 -15.86 1.98 1.61
N LEU A 86 -16.95 1.55 2.24
CA LEU A 86 -18.26 2.19 2.11
C LEU A 86 -18.24 3.61 2.68
N LYS A 87 -17.65 3.77 3.87
CA LYS A 87 -17.53 5.07 4.55
C LYS A 87 -16.75 6.08 3.71
N TYR A 88 -15.69 5.64 3.04
CA TYR A 88 -14.90 6.50 2.16
C TYR A 88 -15.57 6.77 0.81
N GLY A 89 -16.71 6.14 0.54
CA GLY A 89 -17.39 6.31 -0.74
C GLY A 89 -16.74 5.60 -1.91
N LEU A 90 -15.91 4.59 -1.63
CA LEU A 90 -15.21 3.82 -2.66
C LEU A 90 -16.09 2.73 -3.26
N ILE A 91 -17.12 2.31 -2.54
CA ILE A 91 -18.12 1.34 -2.97
C ILE A 91 -19.50 1.85 -2.57
N ASP A 92 -20.55 1.42 -3.26
CA ASP A 92 -21.94 1.72 -2.88
C ASP A 92 -22.51 0.59 -2.02
N GLU A 93 -23.73 0.79 -1.50
CA GLU A 93 -24.39 -0.20 -0.64
C GLU A 93 -24.60 -1.54 -1.36
N LYS A 94 -24.93 -1.51 -2.63
CA LYS A 94 -25.13 -2.72 -3.42
C LYS A 94 -23.84 -3.55 -3.46
N ARG A 95 -22.73 -2.90 -3.77
CA ARG A 95 -21.43 -3.58 -3.82
C ARG A 95 -21.00 -4.04 -2.44
N PHE A 96 -21.26 -3.22 -1.42
CA PHE A 96 -20.98 -3.59 -0.02
C PHE A 96 -21.66 -4.91 0.35
N ASN A 97 -22.95 -5.03 0.04
CA ASN A 97 -23.71 -6.24 0.35
C ASN A 97 -23.21 -7.44 -0.41
N GLU A 98 -22.84 -7.28 -1.68
CA GLU A 98 -22.25 -8.34 -2.50
C GLU A 98 -20.93 -8.83 -1.90
N LEU A 99 -20.07 -7.89 -1.50
CA LEU A 99 -18.76 -8.21 -0.92
C LEU A 99 -18.90 -8.91 0.43
N LEU A 100 -19.86 -8.50 1.27
CA LEU A 100 -20.09 -9.17 2.55
C LEU A 100 -20.50 -10.63 2.37
N GLU A 101 -21.38 -10.92 1.41
CA GLU A 101 -21.78 -12.28 1.11
C GLU A 101 -20.59 -13.15 0.65
N MET A 102 -19.73 -12.57 -0.19
CA MET A 102 -18.54 -13.25 -0.69
C MET A 102 -17.52 -13.46 0.43
N GLN A 103 -17.39 -12.49 1.34
CA GLN A 103 -16.42 -12.52 2.42
C GLN A 103 -16.58 -13.72 3.35
N ILE A 104 -17.82 -14.09 3.65
CA ILE A 104 -18.13 -15.22 4.54
C ILE A 104 -17.50 -16.52 4.02
N LEU A 105 -17.42 -16.67 2.70
CA LEU A 105 -16.86 -17.87 2.05
C LEU A 105 -15.37 -17.71 1.72
N SER A 106 -14.78 -16.55 2.02
CA SER A 106 -13.39 -16.26 1.69
C SER A 106 -12.44 -16.78 2.77
N PRO A 107 -11.25 -17.30 2.41
CA PRO A 107 -10.24 -17.65 3.40
C PRO A 107 -9.72 -16.46 4.19
N THR A 108 -9.97 -15.23 3.72
CA THR A 108 -9.55 -14.01 4.41
C THR A 108 -10.56 -13.51 5.45
N PHE A 109 -11.70 -14.20 5.62
CA PHE A 109 -12.82 -13.75 6.45
C PHE A 109 -12.41 -13.40 7.90
N LEU A 110 -11.56 -14.22 8.51
CA LEU A 110 -11.13 -14.02 9.90
C LEU A 110 -9.72 -13.42 10.01
N GLN A 111 -9.13 -13.02 8.90
CA GLN A 111 -7.78 -12.45 8.92
C GLN A 111 -7.82 -10.97 9.32
N PRO A 112 -6.76 -10.47 9.96
CA PRO A 112 -6.72 -9.07 10.37
C PRO A 112 -6.59 -8.12 9.19
N VAL A 113 -7.31 -7.01 9.25
CA VAL A 113 -7.12 -5.89 8.33
C VAL A 113 -5.88 -5.13 8.81
N ARG A 114 -4.90 -4.94 7.93
CA ARG A 114 -3.68 -4.24 8.33
C ARG A 114 -3.97 -2.75 8.51
N SER A 115 -3.57 -2.23 9.66
CA SER A 115 -3.86 -0.84 10.06
C SER A 115 -2.99 0.16 9.29
N LEU A 116 -3.39 1.43 9.35
CA LEU A 116 -2.60 2.52 8.78
C LEU A 116 -1.21 2.58 9.41
N GLU A 117 -1.12 2.44 10.73
CA GLU A 117 0.16 2.44 11.46
C GLU A 117 1.07 1.31 11.00
N TYR A 118 0.50 0.14 10.75
CA TYR A 118 1.26 -1.00 10.23
C TYR A 118 1.87 -0.67 8.86
N VAL A 119 1.06 -0.08 7.96
CA VAL A 119 1.52 0.27 6.61
C VAL A 119 2.61 1.35 6.67
N GLU A 120 2.46 2.35 7.57
CA GLU A 120 3.48 3.37 7.79
C GLU A 120 4.81 2.74 8.21
N GLU A 121 4.78 1.80 9.14
CA GLU A 121 5.98 1.12 9.62
C GLU A 121 6.63 0.29 8.52
N GLN A 122 5.84 -0.35 7.66
CA GLN A 122 6.37 -1.09 6.52
C GLN A 122 7.04 -0.16 5.52
N CYS A 123 6.47 1.02 5.26
CA CYS A 123 7.11 2.02 4.40
C CYS A 123 8.46 2.46 4.97
N LYS A 124 8.54 2.73 6.26
CA LYS A 124 9.79 3.11 6.93
C LYS A 124 10.82 1.97 6.87
N LYS A 125 10.38 0.74 7.01
CA LYS A 125 11.24 -0.44 6.90
C LYS A 125 11.86 -0.54 5.51
N ILE A 126 11.08 -0.25 4.46
CA ILE A 126 11.59 -0.22 3.09
C ILE A 126 12.66 0.87 2.95
N VAL A 127 12.36 2.08 3.41
CA VAL A 127 13.30 3.21 3.34
C VAL A 127 14.60 2.90 4.08
N ASP A 128 14.50 2.34 5.29
CA ASP A 128 15.70 2.00 6.08
C ASP A 128 16.59 1.01 5.35
N GLN A 129 16.02 0.03 4.66
CA GLN A 129 16.78 -0.92 3.86
C GLN A 129 17.45 -0.26 2.65
N LEU A 130 16.73 0.64 1.96
CA LEU A 130 17.29 1.40 0.83
C LEU A 130 18.45 2.28 1.27
N GLU A 131 18.31 2.97 2.40
CA GLU A 131 19.35 3.85 2.92
C GLU A 131 20.57 3.08 3.41
N LYS A 132 20.36 1.91 3.98
CA LYS A 132 21.45 1.03 4.41
C LYS A 132 22.29 0.56 3.23
N GLU A 133 21.66 0.21 2.11
CA GLU A 133 22.37 -0.17 0.88
C GLU A 133 23.20 0.99 0.34
N ASN A 134 22.65 2.21 0.38
CA ASN A 134 23.37 3.41 -0.06
C ASN A 134 24.62 3.66 0.81
N GLU A 135 24.50 3.48 2.13
CA GLU A 135 25.63 3.63 3.05
C GLU A 135 26.73 2.62 2.76
N SER A 136 26.37 1.38 2.42
CA SER A 136 27.36 0.33 2.16
C SER A 136 28.08 0.50 0.83
N ASN A 137 27.56 1.32 -0.08
CA ASN A 137 28.14 1.58 -1.39
C ASN A 137 29.04 2.84 -1.40
N GLU A 138 29.15 3.53 -0.30
CA GLU A 138 30.07 4.65 -0.11
C GLU A 138 31.44 4.13 0.39
#